data_29aaee041b0a8cd0b35fac69478733b1
#
_entry.id   29aaee041b0a8cd0b35fac69478733b1
#
_cell.length_a   1.000
_cell.length_b   1.000
_cell.length_c   1.000
_cell.angle_alpha   90.00
_cell.angle_beta   90.00
_cell.angle_gamma   90.00
#
_symmetry.space_group_name_H-M   'P 1'
#
loop_
_entity.id
_entity.type
_entity.pdbx_description
1 polymer ?
#
loop_
_entity_poly.entity_id
_entity_poly.type
_entity_poly.pdbx_seq_one_letter_code
_entity_poly.pdbx_strand_id
1 'polypeptide(L)'
;MAEPDEGATTTTEQSMTASPFDHPFLSGLLGDDEIAPYFSAEADIRAMLSFEAALARAEAAHGLIPAEAARRIAEICAGFSADLHRLRAATARDGVVVPELIKQLREVGEEAAKSLHLGATSQDVIDTSLMIRLKAVVFLFAGRLSAIVAGLDALDRRFGRNRLMGHTRMQAAIPISVSDRLTAWRAPLEIYRDRLTEQSFPVQFGGAAGTLDKVGPQGPAIRASLAQELGLTDTRQWQSGRLPIADIAGLFTSISGSLGKIGQDIALLAQAGDEIEIAGGGTSSAMAHKQNPVAAETLVSLARFNATALSGIHQSLVHEQERSGAAWTLEWLLLPQMAMATAASLRLAGELTGNIKRLGTA
;
A
#
# COMPACT_ATOMS: atom_id res chain seq x y z
N MET A 1 -6.89 57.31 17.15
CA MET A 1 -6.80 56.05 17.92
C MET A 1 -7.31 55.00 16.96
N ALA A 2 -6.40 54.28 16.36
CA ALA A 2 -6.70 53.15 15.49
C ALA A 2 -6.47 51.86 16.31
N GLU A 3 -7.45 50.99 16.34
CA GLU A 3 -7.36 49.65 16.93
C GLU A 3 -6.42 48.80 16.12
N PRO A 4 -5.63 47.92 16.75
CA PRO A 4 -4.79 46.97 16.05
C PRO A 4 -5.61 45.78 15.55
N ASP A 5 -5.45 45.48 14.28
CA ASP A 5 -5.92 44.32 13.55
C ASP A 5 -5.34 43.04 14.19
N GLU A 6 -6.20 42.24 14.83
CA GLU A 6 -5.83 40.90 15.34
C GLU A 6 -5.74 39.93 14.16
N GLY A 7 -4.56 39.85 13.58
CA GLY A 7 -4.21 38.82 12.59
C GLY A 7 -4.41 37.44 13.16
N ALA A 8 -5.40 36.70 12.66
CA ALA A 8 -5.65 35.31 12.96
C ALA A 8 -4.42 34.45 12.57
N THR A 9 -3.59 34.12 13.54
CA THR A 9 -2.58 33.06 13.42
C THR A 9 -3.30 31.73 13.33
N THR A 10 -3.48 31.22 12.13
CA THR A 10 -3.76 29.81 11.90
C THR A 10 -2.56 29.01 12.40
N THR A 11 -2.60 28.57 13.65
CA THR A 11 -1.73 27.52 14.14
C THR A 11 -2.07 26.25 13.38
N THR A 12 -1.25 25.92 12.39
CA THR A 12 -1.18 24.55 11.86
C THR A 12 -0.87 23.66 13.07
N GLU A 13 -1.85 22.91 13.55
CA GLU A 13 -1.62 21.84 14.50
C GLU A 13 -0.56 20.94 13.88
N GLN A 14 0.67 21.01 14.40
CA GLN A 14 1.71 20.08 14.03
C GLN A 14 1.26 18.71 14.53
N SER A 15 0.75 17.90 13.63
CA SER A 15 0.38 16.52 13.88
C SER A 15 1.61 15.82 14.47
N MET A 16 1.55 15.47 15.75
CA MET A 16 2.57 14.62 16.38
C MET A 16 2.39 13.22 15.82
N THR A 17 3.37 12.76 15.04
CA THR A 17 3.38 11.42 14.46
C THR A 17 4.59 10.64 14.96
N ALA A 18 4.40 9.37 15.27
CA ALA A 18 5.47 8.44 15.62
C ALA A 18 6.00 7.67 14.39
N SER A 19 5.28 7.75 13.27
CA SER A 19 5.70 7.08 12.04
C SER A 19 6.69 7.94 11.25
N PRO A 20 7.82 7.40 10.78
CA PRO A 20 8.75 8.14 9.93
C PRO A 20 8.18 8.43 8.53
N PHE A 21 7.13 7.71 8.12
CA PHE A 21 6.53 7.85 6.79
C PHE A 21 5.67 9.11 6.63
N ASP A 22 5.15 9.64 7.73
CA ASP A 22 4.33 10.86 7.79
C ASP A 22 4.91 11.93 8.72
N HIS A 23 6.16 11.74 9.19
CA HIS A 23 6.87 12.71 10.00
C HIS A 23 7.18 13.99 9.20
N PRO A 24 7.04 15.20 9.76
CA PRO A 24 7.13 16.47 9.02
C PRO A 24 8.35 16.67 8.12
N PHE A 25 9.49 16.09 8.45
CA PHE A 25 10.71 16.17 7.61
C PHE A 25 11.22 14.80 7.13
N LEU A 26 11.01 13.70 7.88
CA LEU A 26 11.45 12.38 7.43
C LEU A 26 10.62 11.86 6.26
N SER A 27 9.36 12.26 6.14
CA SER A 27 8.48 11.86 5.03
C SER A 27 9.02 12.31 3.66
N GLY A 28 9.77 13.40 3.59
CA GLY A 28 10.45 13.81 2.35
C GLY A 28 11.41 12.75 1.81
N LEU A 29 12.00 11.93 2.69
CA LEU A 29 12.88 10.83 2.33
C LEU A 29 12.14 9.48 2.28
N LEU A 30 11.30 9.20 3.28
CA LEU A 30 10.72 7.88 3.54
C LEU A 30 9.24 7.78 3.16
N GLY A 31 8.55 8.91 3.01
CA GLY A 31 7.13 8.97 2.64
C GLY A 31 6.89 8.93 1.13
N ASP A 32 5.60 8.94 0.78
CA ASP A 32 5.13 9.01 -0.61
C ASP A 32 3.76 9.67 -0.66
N ASP A 33 3.70 10.89 -1.18
CA ASP A 33 2.50 11.73 -1.18
C ASP A 33 1.39 11.22 -2.11
N GLU A 34 1.72 10.39 -3.10
CA GLU A 34 0.73 9.77 -3.99
C GLU A 34 0.06 8.56 -3.34
N ILE A 35 0.81 7.81 -2.51
CA ILE A 35 0.33 6.57 -1.89
C ILE A 35 -0.25 6.80 -0.49
N ALA A 36 0.27 7.74 0.28
CA ALA A 36 -0.22 8.03 1.64
C ALA A 36 -1.74 8.24 1.73
N PRO A 37 -2.40 8.95 0.79
CA PRO A 37 -3.85 9.14 0.83
C PRO A 37 -4.67 7.85 0.85
N TYR A 38 -4.20 6.75 0.27
CA TYR A 38 -4.90 5.45 0.28
C TYR A 38 -4.97 4.81 1.66
N PHE A 39 -4.15 5.26 2.61
CA PHE A 39 -4.13 4.80 4.00
C PHE A 39 -4.69 5.83 4.98
N SER A 40 -5.29 6.90 4.49
CA SER A 40 -5.98 7.88 5.33
C SER A 40 -7.31 7.34 5.86
N ALA A 41 -7.79 7.89 6.98
CA ALA A 41 -9.10 7.57 7.54
C ALA A 41 -10.24 7.84 6.53
N GLU A 42 -10.11 8.91 5.73
CA GLU A 42 -11.09 9.26 4.71
C GLU A 42 -11.17 8.20 3.61
N ALA A 43 -10.04 7.72 3.10
CA ALA A 43 -10.02 6.67 2.08
C ALA A 43 -10.56 5.34 2.62
N ASP A 44 -10.25 5.00 3.87
CA ASP A 44 -10.74 3.80 4.52
C ASP A 44 -12.26 3.85 4.70
N ILE A 45 -12.80 4.93 5.25
CA ILE A 45 -14.24 5.13 5.39
C ILE A 45 -14.94 5.11 4.02
N ARG A 46 -14.41 5.80 3.03
CA ARG A 46 -14.99 5.79 1.67
C ARG A 46 -15.05 4.38 1.08
N ALA A 47 -14.03 3.57 1.26
CA ALA A 47 -14.02 2.19 0.80
C ALA A 47 -15.01 1.31 1.60
N MET A 48 -15.17 1.52 2.92
CA MET A 48 -16.20 0.86 3.72
C MET A 48 -17.61 1.25 3.28
N LEU A 49 -17.87 2.52 2.99
CA LEU A 49 -19.15 3.00 2.46
C LEU A 49 -19.44 2.41 1.07
N SER A 50 -18.41 2.26 0.24
CA SER A 50 -18.54 1.59 -1.07
C SER A 50 -18.93 0.12 -0.90
N PHE A 51 -18.40 -0.58 0.10
CA PHE A 51 -18.81 -1.93 0.44
C PHE A 51 -20.29 -1.98 0.83
N GLU A 52 -20.77 -1.13 1.75
CA GLU A 52 -22.17 -1.12 2.21
C GLU A 52 -23.14 -0.82 1.06
N ALA A 53 -22.80 0.14 0.20
CA ALA A 53 -23.62 0.47 -0.96
C ALA A 53 -23.67 -0.67 -1.98
N ALA A 54 -22.54 -1.33 -2.24
CA ALA A 54 -22.48 -2.47 -3.16
C ALA A 54 -23.19 -3.71 -2.59
N LEU A 55 -23.04 -3.97 -1.28
CA LEU A 55 -23.74 -5.05 -0.60
C LEU A 55 -25.25 -4.87 -0.72
N ALA A 56 -25.77 -3.68 -0.42
CA ALA A 56 -27.20 -3.40 -0.51
C ALA A 56 -27.73 -3.62 -1.94
N ARG A 57 -26.97 -3.20 -2.98
CA ARG A 57 -27.36 -3.46 -4.38
C ARG A 57 -27.34 -4.94 -4.72
N ALA A 58 -26.32 -5.66 -4.28
CA ALA A 58 -26.21 -7.10 -4.49
C ALA A 58 -27.38 -7.86 -3.81
N GLU A 59 -27.71 -7.50 -2.56
CA GLU A 59 -28.82 -8.09 -1.81
C GLU A 59 -30.18 -7.81 -2.47
N ALA A 60 -30.39 -6.59 -2.96
CA ALA A 60 -31.61 -6.23 -3.66
C ALA A 60 -31.76 -6.99 -5.01
N ALA A 61 -30.66 -7.15 -5.74
CA ALA A 61 -30.65 -7.91 -7.00
C ALA A 61 -31.06 -9.39 -6.80
N HIS A 62 -30.81 -9.93 -5.59
CA HIS A 62 -31.23 -11.28 -5.20
C HIS A 62 -32.52 -11.32 -4.36
N GLY A 63 -33.22 -10.19 -4.23
CA GLY A 63 -34.53 -10.13 -3.55
C GLY A 63 -34.44 -10.25 -2.02
N LEU A 64 -33.27 -10.08 -1.42
CA LEU A 64 -33.08 -10.18 0.04
C LEU A 64 -33.56 -8.91 0.76
N ILE A 65 -33.41 -7.75 0.12
CA ILE A 65 -33.91 -6.45 0.59
C ILE A 65 -34.69 -5.74 -0.54
N PRO A 66 -35.56 -4.76 -0.21
CA PRO A 66 -36.25 -3.96 -1.21
C PRO A 66 -35.28 -3.13 -2.06
N ALA A 67 -35.51 -3.05 -3.38
CA ALA A 67 -34.69 -2.23 -4.29
C ALA A 67 -34.64 -0.75 -3.86
N GLU A 68 -35.75 -0.21 -3.33
CA GLU A 68 -35.82 1.15 -2.81
C GLU A 68 -34.92 1.35 -1.60
N ALA A 69 -34.81 0.36 -0.70
CA ALA A 69 -33.90 0.42 0.43
C ALA A 69 -32.43 0.43 -0.04
N ALA A 70 -32.08 -0.40 -1.03
CA ALA A 70 -30.74 -0.42 -1.59
C ALA A 70 -30.35 0.92 -2.25
N ARG A 71 -31.29 1.52 -3.01
CA ARG A 71 -31.10 2.84 -3.62
C ARG A 71 -30.81 3.89 -2.53
N ARG A 72 -31.63 3.91 -1.49
CA ARG A 72 -31.48 4.86 -0.39
C ARG A 72 -30.18 4.68 0.39
N ILE A 73 -29.77 3.43 0.65
CA ILE A 73 -28.47 3.12 1.28
C ILE A 73 -27.32 3.64 0.42
N ALA A 74 -27.36 3.41 -0.89
CA ALA A 74 -26.31 3.90 -1.79
C ALA A 74 -26.22 5.43 -1.82
N GLU A 75 -27.35 6.15 -1.82
CA GLU A 75 -27.42 7.61 -1.74
C GLU A 75 -26.81 8.12 -0.42
N ILE A 76 -27.17 7.51 0.69
CA ILE A 76 -26.61 7.85 2.01
C ILE A 76 -25.11 7.65 2.01
N CYS A 77 -24.64 6.48 1.60
CA CYS A 77 -23.19 6.20 1.55
C CYS A 77 -22.41 7.17 0.67
N ALA A 78 -22.99 7.63 -0.43
CA ALA A 78 -22.31 8.56 -1.34
C ALA A 78 -22.10 9.97 -0.74
N GLY A 79 -23.00 10.42 0.13
CA GLY A 79 -22.93 11.76 0.75
C GLY A 79 -22.55 11.75 2.23
N PHE A 80 -22.20 10.59 2.80
CA PHE A 80 -22.01 10.46 4.24
C PHE A 80 -20.65 11.01 4.70
N SER A 81 -20.68 11.81 5.76
CA SER A 81 -19.51 12.28 6.51
C SER A 81 -19.55 11.71 7.91
N ALA A 82 -18.59 10.85 8.23
CA ALA A 82 -18.53 10.19 9.52
C ALA A 82 -17.95 11.10 10.62
N ASP A 83 -18.51 11.01 11.83
CA ASP A 83 -17.93 11.63 13.02
C ASP A 83 -16.71 10.81 13.49
N LEU A 84 -15.52 11.31 13.15
CA LEU A 84 -14.25 10.64 13.47
C LEU A 84 -14.00 10.55 14.98
N HIS A 85 -14.48 11.51 15.77
CA HIS A 85 -14.31 11.47 17.22
C HIS A 85 -15.11 10.32 17.83
N ARG A 86 -16.35 10.12 17.41
CA ARG A 86 -17.18 8.99 17.81
C ARG A 86 -16.55 7.67 17.34
N LEU A 87 -16.07 7.59 16.09
CA LEU A 87 -15.40 6.41 15.56
C LEU A 87 -14.16 6.05 16.38
N ARG A 88 -13.31 7.04 16.72
CA ARG A 88 -12.12 6.82 17.56
C ARG A 88 -12.47 6.26 18.93
N ALA A 89 -13.45 6.86 19.62
CA ALA A 89 -13.87 6.42 20.94
C ALA A 89 -14.46 4.99 20.93
N ALA A 90 -15.27 4.68 19.92
CA ALA A 90 -15.85 3.36 19.74
C ALA A 90 -14.79 2.31 19.37
N THR A 91 -13.88 2.62 18.48
CA THR A 91 -12.80 1.69 18.09
C THR A 91 -11.92 1.34 19.28
N ALA A 92 -11.63 2.29 20.16
CA ALA A 92 -10.85 2.03 21.38
C ALA A 92 -11.57 1.05 22.35
N ARG A 93 -12.91 1.06 22.36
CA ARG A 93 -13.73 0.16 23.18
C ARG A 93 -13.98 -1.18 22.51
N ASP A 94 -14.34 -1.16 21.23
CA ASP A 94 -14.88 -2.32 20.49
C ASP A 94 -13.79 -3.06 19.69
N GLY A 95 -12.59 -2.48 19.56
CA GLY A 95 -11.47 -3.01 18.79
C GLY A 95 -11.62 -2.87 17.27
N VAL A 96 -12.78 -2.40 16.78
CA VAL A 96 -13.11 -2.24 15.36
C VAL A 96 -14.00 -1.01 15.12
N VAL A 97 -13.88 -0.39 13.96
CA VAL A 97 -14.58 0.87 13.62
C VAL A 97 -16.03 0.66 13.16
N VAL A 98 -16.32 -0.50 12.55
CA VAL A 98 -17.57 -0.75 11.80
C VAL A 98 -18.85 -0.65 12.63
N PRO A 99 -18.93 -1.15 13.89
CA PRO A 99 -20.16 -1.04 14.65
C PRO A 99 -20.65 0.41 14.82
N GLU A 100 -19.75 1.34 15.11
CA GLU A 100 -20.09 2.76 15.25
C GLU A 100 -20.36 3.41 13.88
N LEU A 101 -19.63 3.05 12.83
CA LEU A 101 -19.89 3.53 11.47
C LEU A 101 -21.31 3.15 11.03
N ILE A 102 -21.69 1.88 11.22
CA ILE A 102 -23.03 1.40 10.88
C ILE A 102 -24.11 2.09 11.75
N LYS A 103 -23.81 2.36 13.02
CA LYS A 103 -24.72 3.10 13.89
C LYS A 103 -24.97 4.52 13.37
N GLN A 104 -23.91 5.24 13.00
CA GLN A 104 -24.04 6.58 12.43
C GLN A 104 -24.82 6.56 11.10
N LEU A 105 -24.60 5.57 10.23
CA LEU A 105 -25.37 5.40 9.00
C LEU A 105 -26.86 5.13 9.28
N ARG A 106 -27.17 4.33 10.32
CA ARG A 106 -28.54 4.05 10.73
C ARG A 106 -29.27 5.28 11.27
N GLU A 107 -28.56 6.20 11.92
CA GLU A 107 -29.12 7.45 12.44
C GLU A 107 -29.70 8.35 11.32
N VAL A 108 -29.15 8.23 10.10
CA VAL A 108 -29.62 8.97 8.90
C VAL A 108 -30.40 8.11 7.91
N GLY A 109 -30.50 6.81 8.18
CA GLY A 109 -31.02 5.81 7.22
C GLY A 109 -32.54 5.67 7.22
N GLU A 110 -33.24 6.21 8.24
CA GLU A 110 -34.69 6.05 8.38
C GLU A 110 -35.17 4.59 8.20
N GLU A 111 -36.13 4.34 7.32
CA GLU A 111 -36.66 2.98 7.04
C GLU A 111 -35.61 2.08 6.36
N ALA A 112 -34.72 2.65 5.53
CA ALA A 112 -33.65 1.90 4.87
C ALA A 112 -32.60 1.36 5.85
N ALA A 113 -32.49 1.96 7.07
CA ALA A 113 -31.59 1.50 8.13
C ALA A 113 -31.79 0.04 8.53
N LYS A 114 -33.02 -0.49 8.36
CA LYS A 114 -33.36 -1.90 8.67
C LYS A 114 -32.66 -2.90 7.74
N SER A 115 -32.34 -2.47 6.51
CA SER A 115 -31.68 -3.29 5.50
C SER A 115 -30.17 -3.05 5.44
N LEU A 116 -29.61 -2.10 6.19
CA LEU A 116 -28.20 -1.77 6.18
C LEU A 116 -27.37 -2.86 6.86
N HIS A 117 -26.25 -3.27 6.23
CA HIS A 117 -25.28 -4.23 6.77
C HIS A 117 -25.90 -5.62 7.04
N LEU A 118 -26.85 -6.05 6.23
CA LEU A 118 -27.53 -7.31 6.42
C LEU A 118 -26.59 -8.48 6.11
N GLY A 119 -26.44 -9.40 7.05
CA GLY A 119 -25.61 -10.59 6.87
C GLY A 119 -24.09 -10.37 6.91
N ALA A 120 -23.62 -9.12 6.88
CA ALA A 120 -22.21 -8.80 6.96
C ALA A 120 -21.69 -8.74 8.41
N THR A 121 -20.38 -8.71 8.54
CA THR A 121 -19.66 -8.48 9.80
C THR A 121 -18.56 -7.43 9.60
N SER A 122 -18.05 -6.90 10.70
CA SER A 122 -16.95 -5.89 10.65
C SER A 122 -15.77 -6.32 9.79
N GLN A 123 -15.40 -7.59 9.80
CA GLN A 123 -14.27 -8.08 9.01
C GLN A 123 -14.57 -8.09 7.51
N ASP A 124 -15.79 -8.37 7.11
CA ASP A 124 -16.19 -8.31 5.70
C ASP A 124 -15.96 -6.89 5.13
N VAL A 125 -16.34 -5.88 5.90
CA VAL A 125 -16.20 -4.47 5.53
C VAL A 125 -14.73 -4.04 5.52
N ILE A 126 -14.00 -4.29 6.59
CA ILE A 126 -12.61 -3.83 6.77
C ILE A 126 -11.68 -4.51 5.76
N ASP A 127 -11.75 -5.84 5.61
CA ASP A 127 -10.88 -6.57 4.69
C ASP A 127 -11.18 -6.22 3.23
N THR A 128 -12.47 -6.07 2.87
CA THR A 128 -12.83 -5.64 1.51
C THR A 128 -12.41 -4.18 1.24
N SER A 129 -12.59 -3.28 2.20
CA SER A 129 -12.06 -1.90 2.13
C SER A 129 -10.56 -1.91 1.86
N LEU A 130 -9.81 -2.74 2.57
CA LEU A 130 -8.37 -2.89 2.36
C LEU A 130 -8.06 -3.39 0.93
N MET A 131 -8.78 -4.39 0.42
CA MET A 131 -8.58 -4.91 -0.94
C MET A 131 -8.88 -3.86 -2.02
N ILE A 132 -9.91 -3.03 -1.85
CA ILE A 132 -10.22 -1.90 -2.75
C ILE A 132 -9.02 -0.94 -2.82
N ARG A 133 -8.48 -0.53 -1.68
CA ARG A 133 -7.37 0.41 -1.60
C ARG A 133 -6.05 -0.18 -2.10
N LEU A 134 -5.74 -1.43 -1.72
CA LEU A 134 -4.55 -2.12 -2.18
C LEU A 134 -4.55 -2.37 -3.69
N LYS A 135 -5.71 -2.62 -4.30
CA LYS A 135 -5.83 -2.74 -5.76
C LYS A 135 -5.36 -1.47 -6.47
N ALA A 136 -5.77 -0.30 -5.98
CA ALA A 136 -5.33 0.97 -6.53
C ALA A 136 -3.82 1.21 -6.31
N VAL A 137 -3.31 0.93 -5.11
CA VAL A 137 -1.88 1.05 -4.78
C VAL A 137 -1.03 0.14 -5.68
N VAL A 138 -1.42 -1.11 -5.84
CA VAL A 138 -0.70 -2.09 -6.67
C VAL A 138 -0.70 -1.69 -8.14
N PHE A 139 -1.79 -1.11 -8.65
CA PHE A 139 -1.83 -0.56 -10.00
C PHE A 139 -0.80 0.57 -10.20
N LEU A 140 -0.67 1.48 -9.24
CA LEU A 140 0.36 2.53 -9.26
C LEU A 140 1.77 1.95 -9.19
N PHE A 141 2.00 0.94 -8.37
CA PHE A 141 3.30 0.27 -8.28
C PHE A 141 3.71 -0.40 -9.59
N ALA A 142 2.79 -1.04 -10.29
CA ALA A 142 3.05 -1.63 -11.61
C ALA A 142 3.46 -0.56 -12.64
N GLY A 143 2.80 0.61 -12.61
CA GLY A 143 3.17 1.76 -13.43
C GLY A 143 4.58 2.28 -13.13
N ARG A 144 4.91 2.43 -11.83
CA ARG A 144 6.24 2.88 -11.39
C ARG A 144 7.34 1.87 -11.74
N LEU A 145 7.09 0.56 -11.59
CA LEU A 145 8.03 -0.49 -12.04
C LEU A 145 8.26 -0.41 -13.54
N SER A 146 7.22 -0.21 -14.33
CA SER A 146 7.34 -0.04 -15.79
C SER A 146 8.22 1.16 -16.15
N ALA A 147 8.08 2.27 -15.42
CA ALA A 147 8.91 3.46 -15.63
C ALA A 147 10.39 3.20 -15.25
N ILE A 148 10.65 2.48 -14.15
CA ILE A 148 12.02 2.11 -13.74
C ILE A 148 12.66 1.19 -14.77
N VAL A 149 11.94 0.17 -15.24
CA VAL A 149 12.42 -0.75 -16.31
C VAL A 149 12.78 0.04 -17.58
N ALA A 150 11.90 0.95 -18.02
CA ALA A 150 12.18 1.82 -19.17
C ALA A 150 13.40 2.74 -18.94
N GLY A 151 13.61 3.23 -17.71
CA GLY A 151 14.79 3.98 -17.31
C GLY A 151 16.08 3.15 -17.41
N LEU A 152 16.05 1.90 -16.94
CA LEU A 152 17.18 0.97 -17.07
C LEU A 152 17.48 0.63 -18.53
N ASP A 153 16.47 0.47 -19.38
CA ASP A 153 16.65 0.29 -20.82
C ASP A 153 17.29 1.52 -21.49
N ALA A 154 16.93 2.72 -21.04
CA ALA A 154 17.56 3.94 -21.53
C ALA A 154 19.04 4.04 -21.13
N LEU A 155 19.38 3.62 -19.90
CA LEU A 155 20.78 3.53 -19.46
C LEU A 155 21.55 2.48 -20.27
N ASP A 156 20.94 1.36 -20.56
CA ASP A 156 21.56 0.29 -21.37
C ASP A 156 21.88 0.77 -22.80
N ARG A 157 20.94 1.46 -23.45
CA ARG A 157 21.19 2.07 -24.77
C ARG A 157 22.34 3.07 -24.75
N ARG A 158 22.53 3.82 -23.65
CA ARG A 158 23.56 4.86 -23.54
C ARG A 158 24.92 4.30 -23.16
N PHE A 159 24.95 3.36 -22.21
CA PHE A 159 26.17 2.92 -21.54
C PHE A 159 26.41 1.42 -21.60
N GLY A 160 25.52 0.63 -22.20
CA GLY A 160 25.56 -0.83 -22.15
C GLY A 160 26.86 -1.46 -22.61
N ARG A 161 27.59 -0.79 -23.56
CA ARG A 161 28.90 -1.25 -24.05
C ARG A 161 30.06 -0.88 -23.14
N ASN A 162 29.88 0.00 -22.19
CA ASN A 162 30.92 0.39 -21.26
C ASN A 162 31.33 -0.80 -20.38
N ARG A 163 32.55 -0.77 -19.91
CA ARG A 163 33.13 -1.79 -19.03
C ARG A 163 32.84 -1.47 -17.57
N LEU A 164 32.56 -2.50 -16.79
CA LEU A 164 32.51 -2.47 -15.34
C LEU A 164 33.40 -3.60 -14.79
N MET A 165 33.91 -3.42 -13.58
CA MET A 165 34.50 -4.56 -12.88
C MET A 165 33.40 -5.39 -12.21
N GLY A 166 33.31 -6.66 -12.55
CA GLY A 166 32.49 -7.62 -11.83
C GLY A 166 33.13 -7.99 -10.50
N HIS A 167 32.37 -7.92 -9.41
CA HIS A 167 32.83 -8.29 -8.06
C HIS A 167 32.10 -9.51 -7.56
N THR A 168 32.84 -10.45 -7.00
CA THR A 168 32.32 -11.62 -6.29
C THR A 168 32.87 -11.63 -4.87
N ARG A 169 32.03 -11.87 -3.86
CA ARG A 169 32.44 -11.89 -2.45
C ARG A 169 33.30 -10.68 -2.06
N MET A 170 32.90 -9.49 -2.51
CA MET A 170 33.59 -8.20 -2.25
C MET A 170 35.00 -8.09 -2.86
N GLN A 171 35.39 -8.94 -3.79
CA GLN A 171 36.65 -8.88 -4.51
C GLN A 171 36.43 -8.72 -6.02
N ALA A 172 37.29 -7.95 -6.66
CA ALA A 172 37.32 -7.86 -8.12
C ALA A 172 37.54 -9.24 -8.74
N ALA A 173 36.75 -9.60 -9.73
CA ALA A 173 36.79 -10.90 -10.39
C ALA A 173 37.15 -10.77 -11.85
N ILE A 174 36.21 -10.38 -12.70
CA ILE A 174 36.39 -10.24 -14.14
C ILE A 174 35.69 -8.98 -14.65
N PRO A 175 36.18 -8.37 -15.75
CA PRO A 175 35.42 -7.31 -16.44
C PRO A 175 34.08 -7.86 -16.99
N ILE A 176 33.05 -7.07 -16.82
CA ILE A 176 31.71 -7.29 -17.40
C ILE A 176 31.29 -6.03 -18.18
N SER A 177 30.20 -6.10 -18.91
CA SER A 177 29.58 -4.93 -19.52
C SER A 177 28.59 -4.26 -18.55
N VAL A 178 28.29 -2.99 -18.77
CA VAL A 178 27.17 -2.30 -18.11
C VAL A 178 25.86 -3.01 -18.42
N SER A 179 25.67 -3.53 -19.65
CA SER A 179 24.48 -4.27 -20.05
C SER A 179 24.27 -5.53 -19.19
N ASP A 180 25.34 -6.26 -18.84
CA ASP A 180 25.24 -7.43 -17.94
C ASP A 180 24.72 -7.02 -16.56
N ARG A 181 25.21 -5.91 -16.01
CA ARG A 181 24.75 -5.37 -14.72
C ARG A 181 23.30 -4.92 -14.76
N LEU A 182 22.93 -4.15 -15.79
CA LEU A 182 21.57 -3.63 -15.97
C LEU A 182 20.55 -4.75 -16.20
N THR A 183 20.93 -5.79 -16.92
CA THR A 183 20.10 -6.99 -17.11
C THR A 183 19.80 -7.67 -15.77
N ALA A 184 20.81 -7.82 -14.91
CA ALA A 184 20.62 -8.40 -13.58
C ALA A 184 19.72 -7.52 -12.66
N TRP A 185 19.73 -6.20 -12.83
CA TRP A 185 18.83 -5.30 -12.11
C TRP A 185 17.39 -5.33 -12.64
N ARG A 186 17.23 -5.38 -13.97
CA ARG A 186 15.96 -5.29 -14.68
C ARG A 186 15.11 -6.55 -14.56
N ALA A 187 15.72 -7.73 -14.78
CA ALA A 187 15.00 -8.98 -14.88
C ALA A 187 14.01 -9.26 -13.69
N PRO A 188 14.39 -9.11 -12.41
CA PRO A 188 13.43 -9.31 -11.34
C PRO A 188 12.30 -8.27 -11.32
N LEU A 189 12.57 -7.02 -11.74
CA LEU A 189 11.55 -5.96 -11.77
C LEU A 189 10.47 -6.24 -12.83
N GLU A 190 10.85 -6.78 -13.99
CA GLU A 190 9.90 -7.23 -15.03
C GLU A 190 8.97 -8.32 -14.49
N ILE A 191 9.53 -9.33 -13.82
CA ILE A 191 8.75 -10.41 -13.20
C ILE A 191 7.77 -9.84 -12.15
N TYR A 192 8.21 -8.90 -11.29
CA TYR A 192 7.32 -8.32 -10.28
C TYR A 192 6.26 -7.41 -10.88
N ARG A 193 6.56 -6.67 -11.94
CA ARG A 193 5.56 -5.90 -12.69
C ARG A 193 4.44 -6.81 -13.19
N ASP A 194 4.79 -7.93 -13.81
CA ASP A 194 3.83 -8.87 -14.35
C ASP A 194 3.02 -9.52 -13.22
N ARG A 195 3.65 -9.91 -12.11
CA ARG A 195 2.96 -10.41 -10.92
C ARG A 195 2.02 -9.39 -10.28
N LEU A 196 2.34 -8.09 -10.29
CA LEU A 196 1.44 -7.04 -9.80
C LEU A 196 0.20 -6.91 -10.68
N THR A 197 0.33 -7.04 -12.01
CA THR A 197 -0.80 -6.99 -12.95
C THR A 197 -1.72 -8.21 -12.83
N GLU A 198 -1.20 -9.35 -12.44
CA GLU A 198 -1.93 -10.59 -12.22
C GLU A 198 -2.48 -10.74 -10.79
N GLN A 199 -2.15 -9.79 -9.88
CA GLN A 199 -2.53 -9.88 -8.47
C GLN A 199 -4.05 -9.87 -8.30
N SER A 200 -4.56 -10.87 -7.59
CA SER A 200 -5.97 -10.98 -7.22
C SER A 200 -6.27 -10.17 -5.95
N PHE A 201 -7.42 -9.49 -5.96
CA PHE A 201 -7.94 -8.75 -4.81
C PHE A 201 -9.33 -9.31 -4.46
N PRO A 202 -9.41 -10.30 -3.56
CA PRO A 202 -10.65 -10.96 -3.26
C PRO A 202 -11.57 -10.10 -2.38
N VAL A 203 -12.89 -10.15 -2.64
CA VAL A 203 -13.88 -9.67 -1.71
C VAL A 203 -13.89 -10.54 -0.46
N GLN A 204 -14.07 -9.95 0.72
CA GLN A 204 -14.39 -10.69 1.95
C GLN A 204 -15.90 -10.56 2.19
N PHE A 205 -16.63 -11.68 2.20
CA PHE A 205 -18.02 -11.74 2.62
C PHE A 205 -18.32 -13.14 3.14
N GLY A 206 -18.42 -13.26 4.45
CA GLY A 206 -18.59 -14.53 5.16
C GLY A 206 -19.57 -14.42 6.32
N GLY A 207 -19.93 -13.24 6.77
CA GLY A 207 -20.77 -13.01 7.92
C GLY A 207 -20.04 -13.35 9.25
N ALA A 208 -20.81 -13.67 10.27
CA ALA A 208 -20.33 -13.81 11.64
C ALA A 208 -19.21 -14.85 11.80
N ALA A 209 -19.34 -16.00 11.18
CA ALA A 209 -18.41 -17.14 11.30
C ALA A 209 -18.03 -17.77 9.95
N GLY A 210 -18.18 -17.06 8.85
CA GLY A 210 -17.83 -17.55 7.51
C GLY A 210 -18.90 -18.44 6.85
N THR A 211 -20.06 -18.53 7.44
CA THR A 211 -21.12 -19.46 7.00
C THR A 211 -22.21 -18.79 6.17
N LEU A 212 -22.26 -17.45 6.11
CA LEU A 212 -23.30 -16.66 5.46
C LEU A 212 -24.74 -17.05 5.91
N ASP A 213 -24.88 -17.52 7.15
CA ASP A 213 -26.12 -18.06 7.71
C ASP A 213 -27.31 -17.09 7.63
N LYS A 214 -27.06 -15.78 7.78
CA LYS A 214 -28.10 -14.75 7.71
C LYS A 214 -28.61 -14.45 6.29
N VAL A 215 -27.79 -14.70 5.28
CA VAL A 215 -28.19 -14.55 3.86
C VAL A 215 -28.61 -15.88 3.23
N GLY A 216 -28.35 -17.00 3.93
CA GLY A 216 -28.80 -18.33 3.56
C GLY A 216 -28.22 -18.85 2.24
N PRO A 217 -28.98 -19.70 1.50
CA PRO A 217 -28.48 -20.34 0.28
C PRO A 217 -28.06 -19.37 -0.84
N GLN A 218 -28.53 -18.14 -0.81
CA GLN A 218 -28.19 -17.11 -1.79
C GLN A 218 -26.84 -16.44 -1.52
N GLY A 219 -26.20 -16.69 -0.35
CA GLY A 219 -24.96 -16.08 0.06
C GLY A 219 -23.85 -16.08 -0.99
N PRO A 220 -23.54 -17.23 -1.64
CA PRO A 220 -22.54 -17.27 -2.71
C PRO A 220 -22.88 -16.39 -3.92
N ALA A 221 -24.15 -16.32 -4.32
CA ALA A 221 -24.58 -15.49 -5.43
C ALA A 221 -24.52 -13.98 -5.09
N ILE A 222 -24.90 -13.61 -3.88
CA ILE A 222 -24.77 -12.23 -3.36
C ILE A 222 -23.30 -11.83 -3.29
N ARG A 223 -22.41 -12.72 -2.82
CA ARG A 223 -20.96 -12.45 -2.79
C ARG A 223 -20.38 -12.24 -4.18
N ALA A 224 -20.79 -13.04 -5.16
CA ALA A 224 -20.36 -12.87 -6.54
C ALA A 224 -20.82 -11.52 -7.13
N SER A 225 -22.07 -11.12 -6.86
CA SER A 225 -22.61 -9.83 -7.28
C SER A 225 -21.87 -8.67 -6.56
N LEU A 226 -21.60 -8.79 -5.28
CA LEU A 226 -20.81 -7.82 -4.51
C LEU A 226 -19.39 -7.67 -5.07
N ALA A 227 -18.73 -8.78 -5.40
CA ALA A 227 -17.40 -8.76 -6.03
C ALA A 227 -17.43 -8.05 -7.39
N GLN A 228 -18.43 -8.34 -8.20
CA GLN A 228 -18.62 -7.68 -9.51
C GLN A 228 -18.85 -6.17 -9.36
N GLU A 229 -19.70 -5.74 -8.44
CA GLU A 229 -19.99 -4.32 -8.15
C GLU A 229 -18.72 -3.54 -7.73
N LEU A 230 -17.87 -4.18 -6.95
CA LEU A 230 -16.61 -3.58 -6.46
C LEU A 230 -15.43 -3.77 -7.42
N GLY A 231 -15.63 -4.54 -8.50
CA GLY A 231 -14.54 -4.91 -9.41
C GLY A 231 -13.46 -5.74 -8.73
N LEU A 232 -13.82 -6.55 -7.74
CA LEU A 232 -12.94 -7.45 -7.01
C LEU A 232 -13.15 -8.91 -7.46
N THR A 233 -12.30 -9.81 -6.98
CA THR A 233 -12.39 -11.24 -7.29
C THR A 233 -13.39 -11.92 -6.35
N ASP A 234 -14.32 -12.71 -6.88
CA ASP A 234 -15.16 -13.60 -6.08
C ASP A 234 -14.36 -14.82 -5.65
N THR A 235 -14.24 -15.03 -4.35
CA THR A 235 -13.63 -16.21 -3.74
C THR A 235 -14.43 -16.61 -2.50
N ARG A 236 -14.19 -17.82 -1.99
CA ARG A 236 -14.68 -18.15 -0.65
C ARG A 236 -14.13 -17.15 0.37
N GLN A 237 -14.88 -16.95 1.45
CA GLN A 237 -14.43 -16.12 2.57
C GLN A 237 -13.06 -16.57 3.08
N TRP A 238 -12.23 -15.60 3.39
CA TRP A 238 -10.84 -15.82 3.80
C TRP A 238 -10.50 -15.14 5.15
N GLN A 239 -11.52 -14.96 5.98
CA GLN A 239 -11.43 -14.25 7.26
C GLN A 239 -10.38 -14.80 8.23
N SER A 240 -10.08 -16.11 8.19
CA SER A 240 -9.01 -16.74 8.96
C SER A 240 -7.89 -17.31 8.07
N GLY A 241 -8.13 -17.45 6.76
CA GLY A 241 -7.14 -17.89 5.78
C GLY A 241 -6.46 -16.68 5.11
N ARG A 242 -5.51 -16.04 5.77
CA ARG A 242 -4.95 -14.73 5.42
C ARG A 242 -3.97 -14.72 4.24
N LEU A 243 -4.03 -15.73 3.37
CA LEU A 243 -3.17 -15.84 2.19
C LEU A 243 -3.12 -14.56 1.32
N PRO A 244 -4.25 -13.88 1.02
CA PRO A 244 -4.20 -12.66 0.21
C PRO A 244 -3.32 -11.55 0.80
N ILE A 245 -3.31 -11.43 2.13
CA ILE A 245 -2.47 -10.45 2.84
C ILE A 245 -0.99 -10.84 2.77
N ALA A 246 -0.68 -12.12 3.01
CA ALA A 246 0.70 -12.61 2.98
C ALA A 246 1.32 -12.51 1.57
N ASP A 247 0.55 -12.82 0.53
CA ASP A 247 1.01 -12.75 -0.87
C ASP A 247 1.34 -11.31 -1.27
N ILE A 248 0.47 -10.35 -0.95
CA ILE A 248 0.70 -8.92 -1.23
C ILE A 248 1.93 -8.42 -0.45
N ALA A 249 2.04 -8.74 0.83
CA ALA A 249 3.19 -8.35 1.66
C ALA A 249 4.50 -8.98 1.15
N GLY A 250 4.46 -10.25 0.74
CA GLY A 250 5.58 -10.94 0.12
C GLY A 250 6.04 -10.27 -1.18
N LEU A 251 5.08 -9.81 -2.00
CA LEU A 251 5.38 -9.10 -3.23
C LEU A 251 6.00 -7.72 -2.95
N PHE A 252 5.48 -6.96 -1.97
CA PHE A 252 6.07 -5.69 -1.53
C PHE A 252 7.51 -5.87 -1.04
N THR A 253 7.76 -6.91 -0.25
CA THR A 253 9.10 -7.24 0.24
C THR A 253 10.05 -7.61 -0.89
N SER A 254 9.60 -8.39 -1.86
CA SER A 254 10.40 -8.82 -3.00
C SER A 254 10.78 -7.64 -3.91
N ILE A 255 9.84 -6.73 -4.15
CA ILE A 255 10.08 -5.50 -4.92
C ILE A 255 11.11 -4.62 -4.21
N SER A 256 10.87 -4.26 -2.94
CA SER A 256 11.80 -3.41 -2.19
C SER A 256 13.17 -4.08 -2.02
N GLY A 257 13.22 -5.40 -1.87
CA GLY A 257 14.47 -6.18 -1.82
C GLY A 257 15.30 -6.04 -3.10
N SER A 258 14.66 -6.16 -4.27
CA SER A 258 15.34 -5.98 -5.56
C SER A 258 15.81 -4.55 -5.79
N LEU A 259 15.01 -3.55 -5.39
CA LEU A 259 15.40 -2.14 -5.43
C LEU A 259 16.52 -1.84 -4.44
N GLY A 260 16.51 -2.45 -3.25
CA GLY A 260 17.59 -2.38 -2.27
C GLY A 260 18.90 -2.97 -2.79
N LYS A 261 18.83 -4.06 -3.59
CA LYS A 261 20.00 -4.62 -4.26
C LYS A 261 20.59 -3.64 -5.29
N ILE A 262 19.77 -2.97 -6.05
CA ILE A 262 20.21 -1.91 -6.98
C ILE A 262 20.87 -0.77 -6.19
N GLY A 263 20.25 -0.32 -5.10
CA GLY A 263 20.81 0.70 -4.21
C GLY A 263 22.17 0.29 -3.65
N GLN A 264 22.30 -0.96 -3.17
CA GLN A 264 23.59 -1.45 -2.65
C GLN A 264 24.69 -1.44 -3.72
N ASP A 265 24.39 -1.90 -4.93
CA ASP A 265 25.36 -1.89 -6.03
C ASP A 265 25.78 -0.46 -6.39
N ILE A 266 24.84 0.47 -6.48
CA ILE A 266 25.13 1.88 -6.78
C ILE A 266 25.96 2.52 -5.67
N ALA A 267 25.68 2.25 -4.40
CA ALA A 267 26.48 2.75 -3.29
C ALA A 267 27.93 2.24 -3.34
N LEU A 268 28.13 0.97 -3.70
CA LEU A 268 29.47 0.38 -3.87
C LEU A 268 30.22 0.97 -5.08
N LEU A 269 29.52 1.18 -6.21
CA LEU A 269 30.11 1.86 -7.39
C LEU A 269 30.50 3.30 -7.07
N ALA A 270 29.67 4.04 -6.31
CA ALA A 270 29.98 5.39 -5.86
C ALA A 270 31.16 5.42 -4.89
N GLN A 271 31.29 4.43 -4.01
CA GLN A 271 32.43 4.28 -3.12
C GLN A 271 33.73 4.04 -3.88
N ALA A 272 33.72 3.22 -4.93
CA ALA A 272 34.88 2.97 -5.78
C ALA A 272 35.32 4.21 -6.59
N GLY A 273 34.38 5.07 -6.97
CA GLY A 273 34.62 6.41 -7.53
C GLY A 273 34.78 6.48 -9.05
N ASP A 274 35.21 5.41 -9.71
CA ASP A 274 35.63 5.47 -11.12
C ASP A 274 34.57 5.03 -12.13
N GLU A 275 33.58 4.26 -11.70
CA GLU A 275 32.66 3.55 -12.61
C GLU A 275 31.24 4.15 -12.64
N ILE A 276 30.90 5.10 -11.78
CA ILE A 276 29.59 5.76 -11.80
C ILE A 276 29.71 7.26 -11.51
N GLU A 277 28.83 8.04 -12.15
CA GLU A 277 28.61 9.45 -11.85
C GLU A 277 27.09 9.68 -11.69
N ILE A 278 26.70 10.21 -10.53
CA ILE A 278 25.30 10.46 -10.19
C ILE A 278 25.13 11.96 -9.92
N ALA A 279 24.13 12.59 -10.54
CA ALA A 279 23.77 13.95 -10.22
C ALA A 279 22.90 14.00 -8.96
N GLY A 280 23.05 15.05 -8.14
CA GLY A 280 22.13 15.32 -7.01
C GLY A 280 22.34 14.41 -5.81
N GLY A 281 23.54 14.19 -5.38
CA GLY A 281 23.86 13.52 -4.10
C GLY A 281 23.58 14.40 -2.89
N GLY A 282 23.44 13.79 -1.70
CA GLY A 282 23.31 14.50 -0.43
C GLY A 282 24.57 15.29 -0.08
N THR A 283 24.43 16.56 0.31
CA THR A 283 25.53 17.41 0.69
C THR A 283 26.08 17.04 2.06
N SER A 284 27.39 17.27 2.27
CA SER A 284 28.04 17.13 3.58
C SER A 284 28.11 18.50 4.26
N SER A 285 27.75 18.58 5.54
CA SER A 285 27.88 19.79 6.33
C SER A 285 29.35 20.21 6.58
N ALA A 286 30.30 19.27 6.45
CA ALA A 286 31.72 19.50 6.75
C ALA A 286 32.62 19.50 5.50
N MET A 287 32.16 18.90 4.37
CA MET A 287 32.98 18.69 3.17
C MET A 287 32.17 19.02 1.93
N ALA A 288 32.37 20.20 1.35
CA ALA A 288 31.57 20.70 0.22
C ALA A 288 31.64 19.84 -1.05
N HIS A 289 32.71 19.07 -1.24
CA HIS A 289 32.91 18.18 -2.39
C HIS A 289 32.32 16.78 -2.20
N LYS A 290 31.88 16.41 -0.99
CA LYS A 290 31.38 15.09 -0.67
C LYS A 290 29.90 14.99 -1.03
N GLN A 291 29.58 14.09 -1.94
CA GLN A 291 28.20 13.73 -2.32
C GLN A 291 27.88 12.33 -1.78
N ASN A 292 26.90 12.26 -0.87
CA ASN A 292 26.46 10.99 -0.29
C ASN A 292 25.41 10.35 -1.20
N PRO A 293 25.47 9.04 -1.45
CA PRO A 293 24.45 8.31 -2.24
C PRO A 293 23.18 8.02 -1.41
N VAL A 294 22.56 9.07 -0.84
CA VAL A 294 21.47 8.97 0.14
C VAL A 294 20.31 8.10 -0.34
N ALA A 295 19.87 8.28 -1.60
CA ALA A 295 18.79 7.48 -2.15
C ALA A 295 19.17 5.98 -2.21
N ALA A 296 20.42 5.67 -2.58
CA ALA A 296 20.91 4.30 -2.65
C ALA A 296 20.96 3.63 -1.26
N GLU A 297 21.44 4.33 -0.25
CA GLU A 297 21.46 3.84 1.14
C GLU A 297 20.06 3.67 1.71
N THR A 298 19.13 4.59 1.38
CA THR A 298 17.74 4.52 1.80
C THR A 298 17.02 3.32 1.19
N LEU A 299 17.25 2.99 -0.07
CA LEU A 299 16.72 1.77 -0.71
C LEU A 299 17.12 0.51 0.05
N VAL A 300 18.37 0.41 0.51
CA VAL A 300 18.83 -0.72 1.33
C VAL A 300 18.10 -0.78 2.68
N SER A 301 17.89 0.37 3.32
CA SER A 301 17.20 0.45 4.60
C SER A 301 15.72 0.05 4.48
N LEU A 302 15.02 0.53 3.46
CA LEU A 302 13.62 0.20 3.19
C LEU A 302 13.43 -1.29 2.83
N ALA A 303 14.37 -1.88 2.08
CA ALA A 303 14.37 -3.31 1.80
C ALA A 303 14.49 -4.16 3.08
N ARG A 304 15.37 -3.77 3.99
CA ARG A 304 15.55 -4.44 5.29
C ARG A 304 14.33 -4.25 6.20
N PHE A 305 13.74 -3.06 6.19
CA PHE A 305 12.50 -2.78 6.91
C PHE A 305 11.38 -3.73 6.47
N ASN A 306 11.12 -3.83 5.17
CA ASN A 306 10.08 -4.72 4.65
C ASN A 306 10.37 -6.20 4.94
N ALA A 307 11.62 -6.63 4.85
CA ALA A 307 12.00 -8.00 5.19
C ALA A 307 11.73 -8.32 6.68
N THR A 308 11.97 -7.36 7.58
CA THR A 308 11.65 -7.49 9.00
C THR A 308 10.14 -7.50 9.24
N ALA A 309 9.39 -6.60 8.61
CA ALA A 309 7.93 -6.51 8.75
C ALA A 309 7.21 -7.75 8.19
N LEU A 310 7.72 -8.38 7.12
CA LEU A 310 7.18 -9.61 6.55
C LEU A 310 7.14 -10.75 7.57
N SER A 311 8.12 -10.83 8.46
CA SER A 311 8.11 -11.82 9.56
C SER A 311 6.87 -11.67 10.43
N GLY A 312 6.47 -10.44 10.74
CA GLY A 312 5.25 -10.16 11.50
C GLY A 312 3.97 -10.55 10.73
N ILE A 313 3.92 -10.26 9.43
CA ILE A 313 2.80 -10.70 8.57
C ILE A 313 2.68 -12.23 8.55
N HIS A 314 3.79 -12.95 8.50
CA HIS A 314 3.74 -14.42 8.56
C HIS A 314 3.29 -14.92 9.95
N GLN A 315 3.58 -14.21 11.03
CA GLN A 315 3.02 -14.53 12.34
C GLN A 315 1.52 -14.27 12.41
N SER A 316 1.00 -13.28 11.70
CA SER A 316 -0.43 -13.00 11.63
C SER A 316 -1.24 -14.04 10.83
N LEU A 317 -0.59 -15.01 10.15
CA LEU A 317 -1.28 -16.13 9.52
C LEU A 317 -1.89 -17.12 10.52
N VAL A 318 -1.43 -17.09 11.77
CA VAL A 318 -1.94 -17.99 12.82
C VAL A 318 -3.15 -17.35 13.47
N HIS A 319 -4.30 -17.53 12.85
CA HIS A 319 -5.60 -17.10 13.37
C HIS A 319 -6.21 -18.19 14.27
N GLU A 320 -6.77 -17.77 15.41
CA GLU A 320 -7.57 -18.66 16.24
C GLU A 320 -8.95 -18.82 15.63
N GLN A 321 -9.32 -20.08 15.38
CA GLN A 321 -10.66 -20.45 14.90
C GLN A 321 -11.14 -19.60 13.71
N GLU A 322 -12.31 -19.00 13.79
CA GLU A 322 -12.94 -18.24 12.69
C GLU A 322 -12.50 -16.78 12.63
N ARG A 323 -11.88 -16.25 13.71
CA ARG A 323 -11.38 -14.86 13.76
C ARG A 323 -10.42 -14.63 14.91
N SER A 324 -9.24 -14.08 14.60
CA SER A 324 -8.25 -13.64 15.59
C SER A 324 -8.25 -12.11 15.73
N GLY A 325 -8.42 -11.59 16.93
CA GLY A 325 -8.24 -10.17 17.19
C GLY A 325 -6.76 -9.76 17.15
N ALA A 326 -5.89 -10.58 17.75
CA ALA A 326 -4.47 -10.26 17.84
C ALA A 326 -3.75 -10.31 16.48
N ALA A 327 -3.93 -11.39 15.72
CA ALA A 327 -3.31 -11.54 14.41
C ALA A 327 -3.82 -10.48 13.40
N TRP A 328 -5.12 -10.19 13.41
CA TRP A 328 -5.71 -9.17 12.55
C TRP A 328 -5.20 -7.75 12.88
N THR A 329 -5.10 -7.40 14.16
CA THR A 329 -4.50 -6.12 14.59
C THR A 329 -3.03 -5.99 14.16
N LEU A 330 -2.27 -7.09 14.18
CA LEU A 330 -0.87 -7.10 13.73
C LEU A 330 -0.75 -6.74 12.23
N GLU A 331 -1.68 -7.20 11.40
CA GLU A 331 -1.73 -6.80 9.98
C GLU A 331 -1.93 -5.29 9.82
N TRP A 332 -2.80 -4.67 10.61
CA TRP A 332 -3.03 -3.21 10.57
C TRP A 332 -1.81 -2.40 10.97
N LEU A 333 -0.98 -2.94 11.86
CA LEU A 333 0.27 -2.31 12.26
C LEU A 333 1.35 -2.38 11.18
N LEU A 334 1.38 -3.45 10.38
CA LEU A 334 2.50 -3.76 9.50
C LEU A 334 2.23 -3.41 8.04
N LEU A 335 1.10 -3.84 7.49
CA LEU A 335 0.87 -3.79 6.03
C LEU A 335 0.86 -2.38 5.45
N PRO A 336 0.24 -1.35 6.08
CA PRO A 336 0.30 0.02 5.56
C PRO A 336 1.72 0.56 5.52
N GLN A 337 2.53 0.27 6.53
CA GLN A 337 3.93 0.69 6.58
C GLN A 337 4.78 -0.01 5.51
N MET A 338 4.51 -1.30 5.23
CA MET A 338 5.17 -2.04 4.15
C MET A 338 4.83 -1.46 2.77
N ALA A 339 3.58 -1.06 2.57
CA ALA A 339 3.15 -0.39 1.34
C ALA A 339 3.87 0.96 1.18
N MET A 340 3.95 1.78 2.24
CA MET A 340 4.68 3.05 2.23
C MET A 340 6.17 2.87 1.97
N ALA A 341 6.82 1.90 2.59
CA ALA A 341 8.23 1.59 2.35
C ALA A 341 8.48 1.15 0.89
N THR A 342 7.55 0.39 0.31
CA THR A 342 7.62 -0.03 -1.10
C THR A 342 7.42 1.18 -2.04
N ALA A 343 6.46 2.05 -1.73
CA ALA A 343 6.19 3.28 -2.47
C ALA A 343 7.43 4.20 -2.52
N ALA A 344 8.01 4.47 -1.36
CA ALA A 344 9.24 5.25 -1.25
C ALA A 344 10.41 4.59 -1.99
N SER A 345 10.53 3.25 -1.93
CA SER A 345 11.55 2.52 -2.68
C SER A 345 11.39 2.69 -4.19
N LEU A 346 10.17 2.60 -4.70
CA LEU A 346 9.88 2.79 -6.13
C LEU A 346 10.18 4.23 -6.58
N ARG A 347 9.78 5.24 -5.79
CA ARG A 347 10.07 6.65 -6.06
C ARG A 347 11.58 6.90 -6.10
N LEU A 348 12.30 6.53 -5.04
CA LEU A 348 13.74 6.74 -4.92
C LEU A 348 14.53 6.00 -6.00
N ALA A 349 14.12 4.78 -6.38
CA ALA A 349 14.77 4.04 -7.45
C ALA A 349 14.58 4.71 -8.82
N GLY A 350 13.40 5.25 -9.11
CA GLY A 350 13.12 6.02 -10.31
C GLY A 350 13.99 7.28 -10.39
N GLU A 351 14.06 8.05 -9.30
CA GLU A 351 14.90 9.24 -9.19
C GLU A 351 16.40 8.90 -9.34
N LEU A 352 16.86 7.87 -8.62
CA LEU A 352 18.26 7.45 -8.61
C LEU A 352 18.72 7.01 -10.00
N THR A 353 17.95 6.15 -10.69
CA THR A 353 18.28 5.67 -12.05
C THR A 353 18.24 6.80 -13.07
N GLY A 354 17.32 7.75 -12.96
CA GLY A 354 17.24 8.95 -13.80
C GLY A 354 18.41 9.91 -13.62
N ASN A 355 19.06 9.89 -12.46
CA ASN A 355 20.17 10.77 -12.12
C ASN A 355 21.55 10.20 -12.48
N ILE A 356 21.67 8.99 -13.02
CA ILE A 356 22.93 8.42 -13.48
C ILE A 356 23.39 9.15 -14.74
N LYS A 357 24.53 9.86 -14.67
CA LYS A 357 25.14 10.62 -15.77
C LYS A 357 26.16 9.80 -16.53
N ARG A 358 26.87 8.92 -15.86
CA ARG A 358 27.84 7.98 -16.43
C ARG A 358 27.76 6.65 -15.68
N LEU A 359 27.87 5.56 -16.41
CA LEU A 359 27.96 4.20 -15.87
C LEU A 359 29.00 3.42 -16.67
N GLY A 360 29.97 2.87 -15.94
CA GLY A 360 31.13 2.20 -16.54
C GLY A 360 32.13 3.16 -17.20
N THR A 361 33.17 2.56 -17.71
CA THR A 361 34.24 3.23 -18.50
C THR A 361 34.13 2.85 -19.95
N ALA A 362 34.39 3.80 -20.88
CA ALA A 362 34.29 3.59 -22.32
C ALA A 362 35.33 2.56 -22.82
#